data_dba417445123ed634b2125f800fa256f
#
_entry.id   dba417445123ed634b2125f800fa256f
#
_cell.length_a   1.000
_cell.length_b   1.000
_cell.length_c   1.000
_cell.angle_alpha   90.00
_cell.angle_beta   90.00
_cell.angle_gamma   90.00
#
_symmetry.space_group_name_H-M   'P 1'
#
loop_
_entity.id
_entity.type
_entity.pdbx_description
1 polymer ?
#
loop_
_entity_poly.entity_id
_entity_poly.type
_entity_poly.pdbx_seq_one_letter_code
_entity_poly.pdbx_strand_id
1 'polypeptide(L)'
;CDVSCQGLEFFEGKIGGKDVVLARSGMGKVCAAVGVLELIKNFAPDRVINTGVAGGIDVKTQVMDVVAGESVVYHDVWCGEPNLYGQVQGLPASFAGSRELLDAVTSLDAEVNVYGGQICTGDKFITERAELDMIKAKFPDGLAVDMESAAMAQVCHMYRVPFLSLRIISDTPGIETHQQQYESFWDEAPKKSLEVVEKLLAKL
;
A
#
# COMPACT_ATOMS: atom_id res chain seq x y z
N CYS A 1 2.06 -25.57 -2.81
CA CYS A 1 3.13 -25.66 -3.83
C CYS A 1 3.83 -24.33 -3.91
N ASP A 2 5.15 -24.32 -3.71
CA ASP A 2 5.93 -23.10 -3.86
C ASP A 2 6.28 -22.97 -5.34
N VAL A 3 5.80 -21.91 -5.97
CA VAL A 3 6.15 -21.59 -7.36
C VAL A 3 7.18 -20.48 -7.31
N SER A 4 8.40 -20.77 -7.74
CA SER A 4 9.44 -19.75 -7.90
C SER A 4 9.45 -19.27 -9.35
N CYS A 5 9.17 -17.98 -9.56
CA CYS A 5 9.25 -17.34 -10.85
C CYS A 5 10.28 -16.21 -10.78
N GLN A 6 11.43 -16.38 -11.41
CA GLN A 6 12.50 -15.39 -11.52
C GLN A 6 12.93 -14.76 -10.16
N GLY A 7 12.99 -15.56 -9.08
CA GLY A 7 13.34 -15.10 -7.75
C GLY A 7 12.18 -14.56 -6.91
N LEU A 8 10.94 -14.61 -7.43
CA LEU A 8 9.73 -14.38 -6.66
C LEU A 8 9.23 -15.70 -6.07
N GLU A 9 8.78 -15.64 -4.83
CA GLU A 9 8.21 -16.79 -4.12
C GLU A 9 6.72 -16.56 -3.93
N PHE A 10 5.92 -17.58 -4.25
CA PHE A 10 4.47 -17.58 -4.10
C PHE A 10 4.06 -18.75 -3.20
N PHE A 11 3.23 -18.48 -2.20
CA PHE A 11 2.75 -19.46 -1.24
C PHE A 11 1.22 -19.55 -1.35
N GLU A 12 0.73 -20.70 -1.80
CA GLU A 12 -0.70 -20.99 -1.84
C GLU A 12 -1.19 -21.55 -0.51
N GLY A 13 -2.32 -21.08 -0.03
CA GLY A 13 -2.88 -21.51 1.25
C GLY A 13 -4.31 -21.03 1.48
N LYS A 14 -4.76 -21.15 2.71
CA LYS A 14 -6.08 -20.66 3.14
C LYS A 14 -5.95 -19.75 4.35
N ILE A 15 -6.63 -18.61 4.30
CA ILE A 15 -6.79 -17.68 5.43
C ILE A 15 -8.29 -17.41 5.59
N GLY A 16 -8.84 -17.63 6.78
CA GLY A 16 -10.27 -17.43 7.03
C GLY A 16 -11.18 -18.28 6.14
N GLY A 17 -10.69 -19.43 5.64
CA GLY A 17 -11.43 -20.31 4.71
C GLY A 17 -11.35 -19.90 3.24
N LYS A 18 -10.76 -18.77 2.91
CA LYS A 18 -10.54 -18.28 1.53
C LYS A 18 -9.23 -18.83 0.97
N ASP A 19 -9.23 -19.18 -0.32
CA ASP A 19 -8.00 -19.50 -1.04
C ASP A 19 -7.18 -18.23 -1.25
N VAL A 20 -5.91 -18.27 -0.86
CA VAL A 20 -5.01 -17.11 -0.86
C VAL A 20 -3.68 -17.50 -1.49
N VAL A 21 -3.14 -16.61 -2.30
CA VAL A 21 -1.75 -16.65 -2.75
C VAL A 21 -1.00 -15.51 -2.09
N LEU A 22 -0.03 -15.83 -1.26
CA LEU A 22 0.85 -14.86 -0.63
C LEU A 22 2.12 -14.71 -1.47
N ALA A 23 2.52 -13.46 -1.74
CA ALA A 23 3.73 -13.15 -2.48
C ALA A 23 4.53 -12.03 -1.80
N ARG A 24 5.85 -12.12 -1.85
CA ARG A 24 6.75 -11.05 -1.45
C ARG A 24 7.25 -10.32 -2.71
N SER A 25 6.83 -9.06 -2.89
CA SER A 25 7.14 -8.30 -4.10
C SER A 25 8.53 -7.64 -4.11
N GLY A 26 9.18 -7.51 -2.95
CA GLY A 26 10.36 -6.66 -2.80
C GLY A 26 10.02 -5.17 -2.68
N MET A 27 11.06 -4.30 -2.62
CA MET A 27 10.91 -2.85 -2.43
C MET A 27 10.97 -2.09 -3.74
N GLY A 28 10.21 -0.99 -3.80
CA GLY A 28 10.19 -0.04 -4.90
C GLY A 28 9.26 -0.41 -6.04
N LYS A 29 9.00 0.57 -6.89
CA LYS A 29 7.96 0.51 -7.94
C LYS A 29 8.16 -0.64 -8.94
N VAL A 30 9.40 -0.90 -9.35
CA VAL A 30 9.70 -1.95 -10.35
C VAL A 30 9.45 -3.33 -9.76
N CYS A 31 9.97 -3.61 -8.56
CA CYS A 31 9.75 -4.90 -7.88
C CYS A 31 8.26 -5.14 -7.62
N ALA A 32 7.56 -4.12 -7.15
CA ALA A 32 6.12 -4.16 -6.89
C ALA A 32 5.31 -4.47 -8.17
N ALA A 33 5.62 -3.79 -9.27
CA ALA A 33 4.95 -4.00 -10.55
C ALA A 33 5.19 -5.42 -11.10
N VAL A 34 6.44 -5.89 -11.06
CA VAL A 34 6.80 -7.25 -11.52
C VAL A 34 6.11 -8.30 -10.64
N GLY A 35 6.17 -8.14 -9.31
CA GLY A 35 5.56 -9.08 -8.37
C GLY A 35 4.06 -9.26 -8.58
N VAL A 36 3.32 -8.15 -8.69
CA VAL A 36 1.87 -8.22 -8.89
C VAL A 36 1.50 -8.70 -10.31
N LEU A 37 2.32 -8.35 -11.32
CA LEU A 37 2.11 -8.84 -12.69
C LEU A 37 2.22 -10.36 -12.76
N GLU A 38 3.27 -10.92 -12.16
CA GLU A 38 3.48 -12.37 -12.12
C GLU A 38 2.39 -13.07 -11.28
N LEU A 39 1.96 -12.46 -10.17
CA LEU A 39 0.81 -12.95 -9.39
C LEU A 39 -0.44 -13.05 -10.27
N ILE A 40 -0.79 -11.98 -10.98
CA ILE A 40 -1.99 -11.94 -11.84
C ILE A 40 -1.91 -12.98 -12.97
N LYS A 41 -0.75 -13.11 -13.62
CA LYS A 41 -0.59 -14.03 -14.75
C LYS A 41 -0.63 -15.50 -14.36
N ASN A 42 -0.07 -15.83 -13.19
CA ASN A 42 0.04 -17.24 -12.79
C ASN A 42 -1.18 -17.75 -12.03
N PHE A 43 -1.90 -16.87 -11.31
CA PHE A 43 -2.97 -17.28 -10.38
C PHE A 43 -4.34 -16.68 -10.70
N ALA A 44 -4.42 -15.68 -11.60
CA ALA A 44 -5.67 -15.00 -11.97
C ALA A 44 -6.57 -14.65 -10.74
N PRO A 45 -6.07 -13.91 -9.75
CA PRO A 45 -6.81 -13.64 -8.52
C PRO A 45 -8.04 -12.76 -8.77
N ASP A 46 -9.10 -12.98 -8.01
CA ASP A 46 -10.31 -12.14 -8.05
C ASP A 46 -10.04 -10.71 -7.55
N ARG A 47 -9.05 -10.55 -6.68
CA ARG A 47 -8.64 -9.28 -6.08
C ARG A 47 -7.19 -9.34 -5.59
N VAL A 48 -6.55 -8.20 -5.48
CA VAL A 48 -5.20 -8.07 -4.90
C VAL A 48 -5.27 -7.15 -3.68
N ILE A 49 -4.75 -7.63 -2.56
CA ILE A 49 -4.56 -6.86 -1.33
C ILE A 49 -3.05 -6.70 -1.13
N ASN A 50 -2.57 -5.47 -1.19
CA ASN A 50 -1.21 -5.13 -0.82
C ASN A 50 -1.17 -4.79 0.67
N THR A 51 -0.26 -5.40 1.42
CA THR A 51 -0.04 -5.07 2.83
C THR A 51 1.44 -4.78 3.08
N GLY A 52 1.71 -3.83 3.95
CA GLY A 52 3.07 -3.40 4.27
C GLY A 52 3.07 -2.17 5.16
N VAL A 53 4.24 -1.56 5.27
CA VAL A 53 4.47 -0.37 6.11
C VAL A 53 4.50 0.91 5.29
N ALA A 54 4.27 2.06 5.95
CA ALA A 54 4.38 3.38 5.34
C ALA A 54 4.72 4.43 6.40
N GLY A 55 5.36 5.52 5.99
CA GLY A 55 5.51 6.71 6.82
C GLY A 55 4.21 7.51 6.89
N GLY A 56 3.84 7.98 8.07
CA GLY A 56 2.68 8.85 8.26
C GLY A 56 2.99 10.30 7.85
N ILE A 57 2.13 10.91 7.05
CA ILE A 57 2.32 12.29 6.56
C ILE A 57 1.26 13.28 7.04
N ASP A 58 0.27 12.81 7.77
CA ASP A 58 -0.78 13.63 8.34
C ASP A 58 -0.86 13.46 9.86
N VAL A 59 -1.21 14.54 10.56
CA VAL A 59 -1.39 14.54 12.02
C VAL A 59 -2.54 13.63 12.49
N LYS A 60 -3.39 13.19 11.58
CA LYS A 60 -4.49 12.26 11.89
C LYS A 60 -3.99 10.85 12.15
N THR A 61 -2.82 10.49 11.59
CA THR A 61 -2.28 9.13 11.68
C THR A 61 -1.17 9.06 12.72
N GLN A 62 -1.18 7.99 13.49
CA GLN A 62 -0.16 7.67 14.49
C GLN A 62 0.53 6.35 14.12
N VAL A 63 1.70 6.10 14.71
CA VAL A 63 2.37 4.80 14.58
C VAL A 63 1.41 3.69 15.03
N MET A 64 1.35 2.61 14.27
CA MET A 64 0.44 1.47 14.37
C MET A 64 -0.96 1.68 13.80
N ASP A 65 -1.38 2.89 13.43
CA ASP A 65 -2.62 3.06 12.65
C ASP A 65 -2.48 2.45 11.25
N VAL A 66 -3.59 2.04 10.66
CA VAL A 66 -3.65 1.49 9.30
C VAL A 66 -4.31 2.49 8.36
N VAL A 67 -3.65 2.78 7.25
CA VAL A 67 -4.24 3.52 6.13
C VAL A 67 -4.66 2.54 5.05
N ALA A 68 -5.96 2.48 4.77
CA ALA A 68 -6.54 1.78 3.64
C ALA A 68 -6.62 2.73 2.45
N GLY A 69 -5.96 2.39 1.35
CA GLY A 69 -5.84 3.25 0.18
C GLY A 69 -7.17 3.45 -0.55
N GLU A 70 -7.95 4.46 -0.11
CA GLU A 70 -9.11 4.94 -0.87
C GLU A 70 -8.69 5.40 -2.26
N SER A 71 -7.52 6.04 -2.36
CA SER A 71 -6.81 6.29 -3.59
C SER A 71 -5.31 6.15 -3.39
N VAL A 72 -4.59 5.82 -4.46
CA VAL A 72 -3.13 5.81 -4.47
C VAL A 72 -2.61 6.66 -5.63
N VAL A 73 -1.52 7.40 -5.39
CA VAL A 73 -0.93 8.34 -6.33
C VAL A 73 0.59 8.18 -6.36
N TYR A 74 1.24 8.58 -7.46
CA TYR A 74 2.68 8.76 -7.46
C TYR A 74 3.04 10.16 -6.99
N HIS A 75 3.94 10.28 -6.03
CA HIS A 75 4.44 11.59 -5.58
C HIS A 75 5.74 12.03 -6.30
N ASP A 76 6.30 11.16 -7.14
CA ASP A 76 7.59 11.37 -7.82
C ASP A 76 7.49 11.31 -9.36
N VAL A 77 6.28 11.33 -9.92
CA VAL A 77 6.04 11.29 -11.37
C VAL A 77 5.65 12.67 -11.89
N TRP A 78 6.27 13.07 -13.01
CA TRP A 78 5.89 14.25 -13.77
C TRP A 78 6.09 14.02 -15.27
N CYS A 79 5.01 13.99 -16.02
CA CYS A 79 5.01 13.77 -17.48
C CYS A 79 4.78 15.07 -18.30
N GLY A 80 4.86 16.24 -17.66
CA GLY A 80 4.59 17.51 -18.32
C GLY A 80 3.09 17.80 -18.51
N GLU A 81 2.77 19.06 -18.84
CA GLU A 81 1.39 19.46 -19.16
C GLU A 81 0.89 18.76 -20.44
N PRO A 82 -0.40 18.43 -20.56
CA PRO A 82 -1.48 18.78 -19.63
C PRO A 82 -1.70 17.78 -18.48
N ASN A 83 -0.75 16.86 -18.21
CA ASN A 83 -0.90 15.88 -17.15
C ASN A 83 -0.84 16.56 -15.77
N LEU A 84 -1.55 15.99 -14.80
CA LEU A 84 -1.44 16.40 -13.42
C LEU A 84 -0.14 15.87 -12.79
N TYR A 85 0.35 16.51 -11.74
CA TYR A 85 1.49 15.97 -10.97
C TYR A 85 1.12 14.63 -10.37
N GLY A 86 2.01 13.64 -10.49
CA GLY A 86 1.75 12.24 -10.12
C GLY A 86 1.10 11.41 -11.23
N GLN A 87 0.63 12.02 -12.31
CA GLN A 87 -0.02 11.32 -13.40
C GLN A 87 0.99 10.79 -14.43
N VAL A 88 0.93 9.48 -14.67
CA VAL A 88 1.57 8.86 -15.84
C VAL A 88 0.70 9.16 -17.07
N GLN A 89 1.32 9.65 -18.16
CA GLN A 89 0.60 9.99 -19.37
C GLN A 89 -0.25 8.84 -19.91
N GLY A 90 -1.51 9.12 -20.18
CA GLY A 90 -2.48 8.12 -20.67
C GLY A 90 -3.13 7.26 -19.59
N LEU A 91 -2.79 7.49 -18.33
CA LEU A 91 -3.37 6.79 -17.18
C LEU A 91 -4.11 7.80 -16.26
N PRO A 92 -4.97 7.31 -15.34
CA PRO A 92 -5.60 8.15 -14.33
C PRO A 92 -4.56 8.87 -13.45
N ALA A 93 -4.93 10.07 -12.95
CA ALA A 93 -4.07 10.81 -12.00
C ALA A 93 -3.95 10.12 -10.64
N SER A 94 -4.94 9.30 -10.27
CA SER A 94 -4.95 8.45 -9.08
C SER A 94 -5.62 7.12 -9.41
N PHE A 95 -5.24 6.07 -8.70
CA PHE A 95 -5.87 4.75 -8.79
C PHE A 95 -6.76 4.55 -7.58
N ALA A 96 -8.07 4.37 -7.80
CA ALA A 96 -9.02 4.14 -6.72
C ALA A 96 -8.87 2.74 -6.14
N GLY A 97 -8.92 2.62 -4.82
CA GLY A 97 -9.07 1.34 -4.12
C GLY A 97 -10.42 0.70 -4.40
N SER A 98 -10.49 -0.62 -4.32
CA SER A 98 -11.75 -1.35 -4.43
C SER A 98 -12.71 -0.91 -3.32
N ARG A 99 -13.88 -0.39 -3.71
CA ARG A 99 -14.88 0.11 -2.76
C ARG A 99 -15.36 -0.98 -1.80
N GLU A 100 -15.58 -2.19 -2.33
CA GLU A 100 -15.97 -3.34 -1.53
C GLU A 100 -14.95 -3.65 -0.42
N LEU A 101 -13.66 -3.70 -0.79
CA LEU A 101 -12.58 -3.97 0.16
C LEU A 101 -12.39 -2.83 1.17
N LEU A 102 -12.52 -1.59 0.71
CA LEU A 102 -12.41 -0.40 1.56
C LEU A 102 -13.53 -0.37 2.61
N ASP A 103 -14.78 -0.55 2.20
CA ASP A 103 -15.93 -0.57 3.11
C ASP A 103 -15.82 -1.75 4.10
N ALA A 104 -15.35 -2.90 3.64
CA ALA A 104 -15.12 -4.05 4.50
C ALA A 104 -14.07 -3.77 5.57
N VAL A 105 -12.90 -3.23 5.21
CA VAL A 105 -11.79 -3.02 6.15
C VAL A 105 -12.05 -1.86 7.10
N THR A 106 -12.63 -0.75 6.64
CA THR A 106 -12.91 0.42 7.49
C THR A 106 -14.03 0.19 8.50
N SER A 107 -14.83 -0.86 8.32
CA SER A 107 -15.87 -1.29 9.27
C SER A 107 -15.45 -2.46 10.15
N LEU A 108 -14.15 -2.82 10.20
CA LEU A 108 -13.64 -3.84 11.12
C LEU A 108 -13.59 -3.32 12.56
N ASP A 109 -13.93 -4.19 13.49
CA ASP A 109 -13.58 -4.03 14.89
C ASP A 109 -12.14 -4.55 15.09
N ALA A 110 -11.18 -3.68 14.92
CA ALA A 110 -9.75 -3.97 15.03
C ALA A 110 -9.13 -3.27 16.26
N GLU A 111 -8.05 -3.84 16.79
CA GLU A 111 -7.30 -3.22 17.90
C GLU A 111 -6.57 -1.92 17.49
N VAL A 112 -6.46 -1.67 16.18
CA VAL A 112 -5.82 -0.49 15.59
C VAL A 112 -6.86 0.35 14.85
N ASN A 113 -6.63 1.66 14.77
CA ASN A 113 -7.47 2.52 13.93
C ASN A 113 -7.23 2.22 12.45
N VAL A 114 -8.30 2.16 11.66
CA VAL A 114 -8.24 1.98 10.21
C VAL A 114 -8.87 3.21 9.55
N TYR A 115 -8.06 3.95 8.79
CA TYR A 115 -8.50 5.15 8.07
C TYR A 115 -8.55 4.87 6.56
N GLY A 116 -9.65 5.21 5.92
CA GLY A 116 -9.66 5.39 4.47
C GLY A 116 -8.92 6.69 4.11
N GLY A 117 -8.03 6.63 3.11
CA GLY A 117 -7.30 7.82 2.71
C GLY A 117 -6.37 7.62 1.51
N GLN A 118 -5.64 8.67 1.16
CA GLN A 118 -4.72 8.63 0.04
C GLN A 118 -3.32 8.17 0.48
N ILE A 119 -2.74 7.24 -0.30
CA ILE A 119 -1.35 6.79 -0.15
C ILE A 119 -0.53 7.37 -1.29
N CYS A 120 0.60 8.00 -0.96
CA CYS A 120 1.52 8.65 -1.89
C CYS A 120 2.76 7.77 -2.09
N THR A 121 2.98 7.27 -3.30
CA THR A 121 4.06 6.32 -3.63
C THR A 121 5.18 6.98 -4.41
N GLY A 122 6.43 6.65 -4.08
CA GLY A 122 7.62 7.03 -4.86
C GLY A 122 8.84 6.20 -4.52
N ASP A 123 9.84 6.13 -5.41
CA ASP A 123 11.06 5.34 -5.20
C ASP A 123 12.07 6.08 -4.32
N LYS A 124 11.60 6.53 -3.14
CA LYS A 124 12.44 7.19 -2.14
C LYS A 124 11.94 6.91 -0.73
N PHE A 125 12.85 6.50 0.15
CA PHE A 125 12.60 6.47 1.59
C PHE A 125 12.67 7.91 2.12
N ILE A 126 11.52 8.45 2.54
CA ILE A 126 11.39 9.84 2.98
C ILE A 126 11.84 9.94 4.45
N THR A 127 12.84 10.77 4.71
CA THR A 127 13.38 11.00 6.06
C THR A 127 13.27 12.47 6.50
N GLU A 128 13.17 13.38 5.52
CA GLU A 128 13.22 14.81 5.79
C GLU A 128 11.81 15.42 5.83
N ARG A 129 11.55 16.25 6.85
CA ARG A 129 10.28 16.95 6.99
C ARG A 129 9.94 17.83 5.78
N ALA A 130 10.94 18.50 5.21
CA ALA A 130 10.72 19.36 4.04
C ALA A 130 10.21 18.57 2.82
N GLU A 131 10.60 17.31 2.65
CA GLU A 131 10.12 16.46 1.56
C GLU A 131 8.67 16.05 1.81
N LEU A 132 8.31 15.72 3.05
CA LEU A 132 6.92 15.47 3.41
C LEU A 132 6.03 16.67 3.14
N ASP A 133 6.48 17.87 3.53
CA ASP A 133 5.73 19.10 3.33
C ASP A 133 5.51 19.37 1.81
N MET A 134 6.50 19.06 0.97
CA MET A 134 6.34 19.14 -0.49
C MET A 134 5.34 18.13 -1.04
N ILE A 135 5.35 16.88 -0.53
CA ILE A 135 4.39 15.86 -0.92
C ILE A 135 2.99 16.29 -0.48
N LYS A 136 2.84 16.72 0.78
CA LYS A 136 1.55 17.16 1.34
C LYS A 136 0.98 18.38 0.62
N ALA A 137 1.83 19.32 0.19
CA ALA A 137 1.39 20.47 -0.60
C ALA A 137 0.80 20.08 -1.97
N LYS A 138 1.29 19.00 -2.58
CA LYS A 138 0.79 18.48 -3.86
C LYS A 138 -0.38 17.51 -3.68
N PHE A 139 -0.42 16.80 -2.59
CA PHE A 139 -1.43 15.80 -2.24
C PHE A 139 -2.00 16.08 -0.85
N PRO A 140 -2.88 17.10 -0.72
CA PRO A 140 -3.41 17.51 0.59
C PRO A 140 -4.16 16.40 1.35
N ASP A 141 -4.75 15.45 0.62
CA ASP A 141 -5.49 14.31 1.19
C ASP A 141 -4.57 13.13 1.56
N GLY A 142 -3.26 13.23 1.27
CA GLY A 142 -2.28 12.19 1.57
C GLY A 142 -2.19 11.91 3.08
N LEU A 143 -2.32 10.64 3.47
CA LEU A 143 -2.18 10.16 4.85
C LEU A 143 -0.89 9.38 5.09
N ALA A 144 -0.37 8.74 4.04
CA ALA A 144 0.81 7.88 4.13
C ALA A 144 1.71 7.99 2.90
N VAL A 145 3.00 7.73 3.08
CA VAL A 145 3.98 7.59 1.97
C VAL A 145 4.56 6.18 1.98
N ASP A 146 4.68 5.59 0.80
CA ASP A 146 5.29 4.28 0.59
C ASP A 146 6.08 4.21 -0.72
N MET A 147 6.54 3.01 -1.07
CA MET A 147 7.35 2.81 -2.28
C MET A 147 6.72 1.84 -3.29
N GLU A 148 5.53 1.28 -3.05
CA GLU A 148 4.98 0.17 -3.86
C GLU A 148 3.53 0.37 -4.32
N SER A 149 2.67 0.96 -3.50
CA SER A 149 1.21 0.90 -3.67
C SER A 149 0.73 1.38 -5.04
N ALA A 150 1.21 2.52 -5.54
CA ALA A 150 0.74 3.03 -6.82
C ALA A 150 1.22 2.17 -8.01
N ALA A 151 2.39 1.54 -7.91
CA ALA A 151 2.89 0.66 -8.96
C ALA A 151 2.05 -0.63 -9.06
N MET A 152 1.68 -1.21 -7.91
CA MET A 152 0.76 -2.36 -7.88
C MET A 152 -0.64 -1.97 -8.38
N ALA A 153 -1.16 -0.84 -7.90
CA ALA A 153 -2.47 -0.32 -8.32
C ALA A 153 -2.53 -0.04 -9.82
N GLN A 154 -1.47 0.52 -10.40
CA GLN A 154 -1.36 0.74 -11.85
C GLN A 154 -1.46 -0.57 -12.62
N VAL A 155 -0.72 -1.61 -12.24
CA VAL A 155 -0.80 -2.92 -12.89
C VAL A 155 -2.19 -3.52 -12.72
N CYS A 156 -2.76 -3.49 -11.52
CA CYS A 156 -4.12 -3.97 -11.27
C CYS A 156 -5.16 -3.22 -12.12
N HIS A 157 -5.02 -1.89 -12.25
CA HIS A 157 -5.86 -1.08 -13.15
C HIS A 157 -5.76 -1.54 -14.60
N MET A 158 -4.54 -1.75 -15.13
CA MET A 158 -4.31 -2.21 -16.50
C MET A 158 -4.90 -3.59 -16.76
N TYR A 159 -4.88 -4.48 -15.77
CA TYR A 159 -5.44 -5.84 -15.83
C TYR A 159 -6.89 -5.94 -15.34
N ARG A 160 -7.48 -4.83 -14.88
CA ARG A 160 -8.86 -4.77 -14.35
C ARG A 160 -9.10 -5.70 -13.16
N VAL A 161 -8.09 -5.85 -12.31
CA VAL A 161 -8.19 -6.60 -11.06
C VAL A 161 -8.48 -5.62 -9.91
N PRO A 162 -9.52 -5.87 -9.09
CA PRO A 162 -9.79 -5.06 -7.89
C PRO A 162 -8.58 -5.04 -6.96
N PHE A 163 -8.23 -3.85 -6.46
CA PHE A 163 -7.03 -3.62 -5.64
C PHE A 163 -7.35 -2.83 -4.38
N LEU A 164 -6.68 -3.16 -3.28
CA LEU A 164 -6.61 -2.33 -2.08
C LEU A 164 -5.21 -2.39 -1.49
N SER A 165 -4.66 -1.23 -1.12
CA SER A 165 -3.46 -1.17 -0.30
C SER A 165 -3.82 -0.91 1.16
N LEU A 166 -3.22 -1.68 2.07
CA LEU A 166 -3.30 -1.54 3.51
C LEU A 166 -1.90 -1.25 4.05
N ARG A 167 -1.68 -0.06 4.59
CA ARG A 167 -0.39 0.36 5.10
C ARG A 167 -0.48 0.67 6.59
N ILE A 168 0.29 -0.07 7.39
CA ILE A 168 0.45 0.25 8.79
C ILE A 168 1.52 1.33 8.95
N ILE A 169 1.23 2.38 9.71
CA ILE A 169 2.16 3.49 9.91
C ILE A 169 3.31 3.03 10.80
N SER A 170 4.52 3.05 10.26
CA SER A 170 5.74 2.64 10.97
C SER A 170 6.39 3.77 11.75
N ASP A 171 6.28 4.99 11.23
CA ASP A 171 7.02 6.16 11.68
C ASP A 171 6.38 7.43 11.17
N THR A 172 6.82 8.54 11.72
CA THR A 172 6.50 9.88 11.21
C THR A 172 7.81 10.54 10.77
N PRO A 173 8.09 10.61 9.45
CA PRO A 173 9.33 11.23 8.97
C PRO A 173 9.50 12.67 9.45
N GLY A 174 10.76 13.08 9.69
CA GLY A 174 11.11 14.44 10.08
C GLY A 174 10.90 14.78 11.54
N ILE A 175 10.64 13.81 12.42
CA ILE A 175 10.68 13.98 13.88
C ILE A 175 11.99 13.35 14.44
N GLU A 176 12.44 13.83 15.61
CA GLU A 176 13.69 13.36 16.23
C GLU A 176 13.71 11.85 16.52
N THR A 177 12.55 11.27 16.79
CA THR A 177 12.40 9.84 17.12
C THR A 177 12.09 8.96 15.91
N HIS A 178 12.10 9.51 14.69
CA HIS A 178 11.75 8.79 13.45
C HIS A 178 12.46 7.43 13.31
N GLN A 179 13.79 7.41 13.42
CA GLN A 179 14.58 6.18 13.29
C GLN A 179 14.24 5.16 14.41
N GLN A 180 14.05 5.62 15.64
CA GLN A 180 13.70 4.75 16.76
C GLN A 180 12.30 4.17 16.61
N GLN A 181 11.34 4.98 16.12
CA GLN A 181 9.99 4.49 15.82
C GLN A 181 10.06 3.36 14.78
N TYR A 182 10.79 3.58 13.69
CA TYR A 182 10.95 2.57 12.63
C TYR A 182 11.62 1.29 13.14
N GLU A 183 12.65 1.38 13.98
CA GLU A 183 13.35 0.20 14.52
C GLU A 183 12.49 -0.60 15.51
N SER A 184 11.79 0.07 16.43
CA SER A 184 10.94 -0.58 17.44
C SER A 184 9.61 -1.12 16.89
N PHE A 185 9.18 -0.60 15.76
CA PHE A 185 7.93 -0.96 15.11
C PHE A 185 7.87 -2.46 14.72
N TRP A 186 8.98 -3.05 14.28
CA TRP A 186 9.03 -4.41 13.74
C TRP A 186 8.72 -5.52 14.75
N ASP A 187 8.71 -5.23 16.04
CA ASP A 187 8.39 -6.21 17.08
C ASP A 187 6.90 -6.57 17.10
N GLU A 188 6.02 -5.62 16.80
CA GLU A 188 4.56 -5.79 16.89
C GLU A 188 3.81 -5.65 15.56
N ALA A 189 4.28 -4.82 14.66
CA ALA A 189 3.58 -4.48 13.42
C ALA A 189 3.21 -5.67 12.52
N PRO A 190 4.09 -6.68 12.33
CA PRO A 190 3.73 -7.83 11.50
C PRO A 190 2.50 -8.56 12.01
N LYS A 191 2.33 -8.67 13.33
CA LYS A 191 1.18 -9.33 13.95
C LYS A 191 -0.10 -8.52 13.74
N LYS A 192 -0.04 -7.21 13.97
CA LYS A 192 -1.19 -6.30 13.81
C LYS A 192 -1.62 -6.16 12.36
N SER A 193 -0.66 -6.08 11.44
CA SER A 193 -0.95 -6.06 10.00
C SER A 193 -1.63 -7.35 9.55
N LEU A 194 -1.14 -8.50 10.00
CA LEU A 194 -1.73 -9.80 9.68
C LEU A 194 -3.16 -9.91 10.24
N GLU A 195 -3.41 -9.48 11.48
CA GLU A 195 -4.74 -9.48 12.10
C GLU A 195 -5.77 -8.72 11.27
N VAL A 196 -5.42 -7.53 10.79
CA VAL A 196 -6.31 -6.72 9.94
C VAL A 196 -6.63 -7.45 8.64
N VAL A 197 -5.63 -8.08 8.00
CA VAL A 197 -5.82 -8.86 6.77
C VAL A 197 -6.69 -10.09 7.02
N GLU A 198 -6.46 -10.83 8.11
CA GLU A 198 -7.26 -12.00 8.47
C GLU A 198 -8.72 -11.63 8.74
N LYS A 199 -8.97 -10.57 9.50
CA LYS A 199 -10.33 -10.06 9.76
C LYS A 199 -11.01 -9.59 8.46
N LEU A 200 -10.26 -8.91 7.58
CA LEU A 200 -10.79 -8.52 6.27
C LEU A 200 -11.19 -9.74 5.45
N LEU A 201 -10.30 -10.72 5.31
CA LEU A 201 -10.58 -11.94 4.53
C LEU A 201 -11.74 -12.75 5.10
N ALA A 202 -11.90 -12.80 6.43
CA ALA A 202 -13.01 -13.46 7.07
C ALA A 202 -14.36 -12.75 6.81
N LYS A 203 -14.34 -11.46 6.51
CA LYS A 203 -15.53 -10.64 6.25
C LYS A 203 -15.98 -10.69 4.78
N LEU A 204 -15.06 -10.98 3.86
CA LEU A 204 -15.34 -11.13 2.43
C LEU A 204 -15.96 -12.50 2.09
#